data_f3649e0db4d9b7244a334576765462e2
#
_entry.id   f3649e0db4d9b7244a334576765462e2
#
_cell.length_a   1.000
_cell.length_b   1.000
_cell.length_c   1.000
_cell.angle_alpha   90.00
_cell.angle_beta   90.00
_cell.angle_gamma   90.00
#
_symmetry.space_group_name_H-M   'P 1'
#
loop_
_entity.id
_entity.type
_entity.pdbx_description
1 polymer ?
#
loop_
_entity_poly.entity_id
_entity_poly.type
_entity_poly.pdbx_seq_one_letter_code
_entity_poly.pdbx_strand_id
1 'polypeptide(L)'
;NQVNTDFFSQLDFVGIVTAQLIGAGFPAALAQAIASDPAQNELLAFQALQLLPQFVNFPNVANHGKSKDDNVDHNIKFTYSVNDFVSVYGGVSTGFKASAWNISRDSRPTASEIDALAAAGTPVGANTTVGTRYANPEKAEVLEFGAKIGLPSGYLNIAIFDQEIEDFQTNTFVGTGFVLANAGSQSSDGYEFDLVMSPTDSIDLAISGLFMDPIYDSYVGAAAGDLTGTVPSNIPEDTISSSITYNFNMNNWDSYLRISHLYSSEAFLLENPAHQAILESRGNGFRKQDTLNFTLGFQKDDISISVWGKNINDDEYLTSAFVAVADLSETTFFGYPNAYKTYGVTLNYSF
;
A
#
# COMPACT_ATOMS: atom_id res chain seq x y z
N ASN A 1 -6.26 29.34 16.19
CA ASN A 1 -5.39 29.02 17.33
C ASN A 1 -6.06 27.90 18.15
N GLN A 2 -5.89 26.69 17.69
CA GLN A 2 -6.19 25.56 18.52
C GLN A 2 -4.98 25.31 19.40
N VAL A 3 -5.11 25.57 20.67
CA VAL A 3 -4.24 24.97 21.67
C VAL A 3 -4.55 23.48 21.57
N ASN A 4 -3.69 22.77 20.94
CA ASN A 4 -3.83 21.34 20.83
C ASN A 4 -3.35 20.73 22.14
N THR A 5 -4.24 20.64 23.10
CA THR A 5 -4.06 19.79 24.24
C THR A 5 -4.29 18.37 23.76
N ASP A 6 -3.23 17.72 23.32
CA ASP A 6 -3.27 16.31 23.02
C ASP A 6 -3.86 15.57 24.22
N PHE A 7 -4.91 14.83 24.00
CA PHE A 7 -5.55 14.04 25.07
C PHE A 7 -4.54 13.20 25.84
N PHE A 8 -3.58 12.56 25.14
CA PHE A 8 -2.54 11.77 25.77
C PHE A 8 -1.61 12.57 26.69
N SER A 9 -1.26 13.81 26.33
CA SER A 9 -0.37 14.63 27.14
C SER A 9 -0.97 15.03 28.48
N GLN A 10 -2.29 14.90 28.66
CA GLN A 10 -3.02 15.21 29.87
C GLN A 10 -3.33 13.99 30.73
N LEU A 11 -3.05 12.78 30.27
CA LEU A 11 -3.34 11.57 31.01
C LEU A 11 -2.33 11.37 32.15
N ASP A 12 -2.83 11.27 33.35
CA ASP A 12 -2.03 10.82 34.51
C ASP A 12 -2.16 9.30 34.65
N PHE A 13 -1.29 8.56 33.97
CA PHE A 13 -1.31 7.10 33.98
C PHE A 13 -1.10 6.49 35.35
N VAL A 14 -0.33 7.16 36.22
CA VAL A 14 -0.14 6.74 37.60
C VAL A 14 -1.41 7.01 38.43
N GLY A 15 -1.96 8.20 38.31
CA GLY A 15 -3.18 8.57 39.00
C GLY A 15 -4.40 7.73 38.61
N ILE A 16 -4.55 7.41 37.32
CA ILE A 16 -5.62 6.53 36.83
C ILE A 16 -5.56 5.16 37.49
N VAL A 17 -4.40 4.49 37.45
CA VAL A 17 -4.24 3.15 38.02
C VAL A 17 -4.31 3.20 39.54
N THR A 18 -3.75 4.24 40.18
CA THR A 18 -3.89 4.45 41.63
C THR A 18 -5.34 4.53 42.07
N ALA A 19 -6.17 5.32 41.35
CA ALA A 19 -7.58 5.46 41.65
C ALA A 19 -8.36 4.15 41.47
N GLN A 20 -8.05 3.38 40.44
CA GLN A 20 -8.64 2.05 40.21
C GLN A 20 -8.31 1.07 41.34
N LEU A 21 -7.05 1.01 41.76
CA LEU A 21 -6.61 0.12 42.84
C LEU A 21 -7.23 0.51 44.19
N ILE A 22 -7.30 1.81 44.50
CA ILE A 22 -8.01 2.29 45.69
C ILE A 22 -9.49 1.89 45.64
N GLY A 23 -10.15 2.06 44.49
CA GLY A 23 -11.53 1.62 44.29
C GLY A 23 -11.70 0.09 44.45
N ALA A 24 -10.67 -0.69 44.20
CA ALA A 24 -10.64 -2.13 44.42
C ALA A 24 -10.26 -2.54 45.86
N GLY A 25 -10.07 -1.54 46.76
CA GLY A 25 -9.83 -1.79 48.19
C GLY A 25 -8.35 -1.83 48.62
N PHE A 26 -7.42 -1.49 47.73
CA PHE A 26 -5.99 -1.43 48.11
C PHE A 26 -5.70 -0.18 48.94
N PRO A 27 -4.79 -0.27 49.95
CA PRO A 27 -4.29 0.89 50.66
C PRO A 27 -3.63 1.90 49.72
N ALA A 28 -3.85 3.19 49.91
CA ALA A 28 -3.42 4.24 48.98
C ALA A 28 -1.90 4.19 48.68
N ALA A 29 -1.08 3.96 49.69
CA ALA A 29 0.37 3.87 49.52
C ALA A 29 0.80 2.66 48.67
N LEU A 30 0.13 1.52 48.83
CA LEU A 30 0.37 0.32 47.99
C LEU A 30 -0.16 0.52 46.59
N ALA A 31 -1.34 1.10 46.44
CA ALA A 31 -1.91 1.43 45.12
C ALA A 31 -0.99 2.35 44.31
N GLN A 32 -0.43 3.37 44.95
CA GLN A 32 0.53 4.28 44.30
C GLN A 32 1.84 3.59 43.94
N ALA A 33 2.35 2.72 44.82
CA ALA A 33 3.57 1.96 44.53
C ALA A 33 3.39 1.04 43.29
N ILE A 34 2.29 0.29 43.23
CA ILE A 34 1.95 -0.56 42.10
C ILE A 34 1.75 0.29 40.81
N ALA A 35 1.02 1.40 40.89
CA ALA A 35 0.76 2.28 39.77
C ALA A 35 2.01 2.96 39.20
N SER A 36 3.06 3.11 40.02
CA SER A 36 4.34 3.71 39.62
C SER A 36 5.37 2.69 39.13
N ASP A 37 5.08 1.41 39.24
CA ASP A 37 5.98 0.33 38.81
C ASP A 37 5.70 -0.05 37.33
N PRO A 38 6.65 0.17 36.40
CA PRO A 38 6.47 -0.18 35.00
C PRO A 38 6.18 -1.68 34.74
N ALA A 39 6.61 -2.56 35.65
CA ALA A 39 6.35 -4.00 35.55
C ALA A 39 4.90 -4.36 35.90
N GLN A 40 4.16 -3.48 36.58
CA GLN A 40 2.79 -3.71 37.05
C GLN A 40 1.76 -2.77 36.44
N ASN A 41 2.18 -1.63 35.93
CA ASN A 41 1.34 -0.66 35.25
C ASN A 41 1.73 -0.57 33.77
N GLU A 42 1.06 -1.37 32.95
CA GLU A 42 1.27 -1.41 31.49
C GLU A 42 0.99 -0.05 30.81
N LEU A 43 0.16 0.82 31.42
CA LEU A 43 -0.13 2.15 30.85
C LEU A 43 1.11 3.06 30.86
N LEU A 44 2.12 2.78 31.68
CA LEU A 44 3.39 3.54 31.68
C LEU A 44 4.16 3.37 30.37
N ALA A 45 3.94 2.31 29.61
CA ALA A 45 4.50 2.15 28.26
C ALA A 45 4.03 3.28 27.31
N PHE A 46 2.87 3.88 27.57
CA PHE A 46 2.36 4.99 26.79
C PHE A 46 2.91 6.36 27.18
N GLN A 47 3.70 6.47 28.25
CA GLN A 47 4.31 7.75 28.65
C GLN A 47 5.20 8.34 27.55
N ALA A 48 5.85 7.50 26.75
CA ALA A 48 6.63 7.95 25.60
C ALA A 48 5.81 8.79 24.63
N LEU A 49 4.51 8.50 24.48
CA LEU A 49 3.61 9.26 23.61
C LEU A 49 3.29 10.66 24.15
N GLN A 50 3.42 10.89 25.45
CA GLN A 50 3.21 12.20 26.08
C GLN A 50 4.34 13.18 25.74
N LEU A 51 5.51 12.65 25.43
CA LEU A 51 6.71 13.42 25.08
C LEU A 51 6.80 13.71 23.58
N LEU A 52 5.94 13.11 22.76
CA LEU A 52 5.90 13.41 21.33
C LEU A 52 5.42 14.85 21.11
N PRO A 53 6.07 15.60 20.19
CA PRO A 53 5.65 16.95 19.85
C PRO A 53 4.21 16.93 19.39
N GLN A 54 3.46 17.92 19.83
CA GLN A 54 2.09 18.11 19.41
C GLN A 54 2.04 18.66 17.99
N PHE A 55 0.83 18.80 17.43
CA PHE A 55 0.64 19.43 16.13
C PHE A 55 1.31 20.80 16.08
N VAL A 56 2.16 21.01 15.08
CA VAL A 56 2.83 22.28 14.88
C VAL A 56 1.98 23.24 14.08
N ASN A 57 1.92 24.49 14.54
CA ASN A 57 1.32 25.58 13.77
C ASN A 57 2.23 26.00 12.62
N PHE A 58 1.63 26.43 11.51
CA PHE A 58 2.37 26.99 10.40
C PHE A 58 2.74 28.47 10.59
N PRO A 59 3.89 28.87 10.12
CA PRO A 59 5.06 28.05 9.74
C PRO A 59 5.71 27.44 10.98
N ASN A 60 6.25 26.23 10.84
CA ASN A 60 7.01 25.59 11.93
C ASN A 60 8.51 25.85 11.78
N VAL A 61 9.29 25.47 12.79
CA VAL A 61 10.75 25.68 12.81
C VAL A 61 11.51 24.82 11.81
N ALA A 62 10.92 23.74 11.31
CA ALA A 62 11.56 22.82 10.39
C ALA A 62 11.38 23.19 8.91
N ASN A 63 10.32 23.95 8.57
CA ASN A 63 10.05 24.36 7.19
C ASN A 63 9.14 25.60 7.12
N HIS A 64 9.05 26.19 5.94
CA HIS A 64 8.27 27.41 5.72
C HIS A 64 6.77 27.17 5.47
N GLY A 65 6.34 25.91 5.41
CA GLY A 65 4.95 25.54 5.11
C GLY A 65 4.51 25.88 3.68
N LYS A 66 5.46 26.03 2.76
CA LYS A 66 5.21 26.35 1.35
C LYS A 66 6.13 25.55 0.45
N SER A 67 5.59 25.06 -0.63
CA SER A 67 6.34 24.54 -1.78
C SER A 67 5.83 25.19 -3.05
N LYS A 68 6.68 25.23 -4.05
CA LYS A 68 6.33 25.65 -5.40
C LYS A 68 7.12 24.77 -6.35
N ASP A 69 6.41 24.06 -7.16
CA ASP A 69 6.97 23.14 -8.14
C ASP A 69 6.52 23.55 -9.53
N ASP A 70 7.40 23.40 -10.50
CA ASP A 70 7.11 23.52 -11.91
C ASP A 70 7.90 22.44 -12.67
N ASN A 71 7.30 21.91 -13.72
CA ASN A 71 7.90 20.87 -14.55
C ASN A 71 7.40 20.97 -15.98
N VAL A 72 8.16 20.40 -16.90
CA VAL A 72 7.77 20.21 -18.30
C VAL A 72 7.98 18.74 -18.62
N ASP A 73 6.88 18.03 -18.81
CA ASP A 73 6.92 16.64 -19.24
C ASP A 73 6.86 16.56 -20.77
N HIS A 74 7.43 15.50 -21.30
CA HIS A 74 7.36 15.19 -22.71
C HIS A 74 6.98 13.74 -22.95
N ASN A 75 6.34 13.51 -24.10
CA ASN A 75 6.02 12.19 -24.59
C ASN A 75 6.32 12.16 -26.09
N ILE A 76 7.31 11.39 -26.48
CA ILE A 76 7.73 11.23 -27.87
C ILE A 76 7.53 9.77 -28.23
N LYS A 77 6.60 9.51 -29.15
CA LYS A 77 6.25 8.17 -29.59
C LYS A 77 6.28 8.05 -31.11
N PHE A 78 6.93 7.02 -31.59
CA PHE A 78 6.93 6.65 -32.99
C PHE A 78 6.14 5.37 -33.16
N THR A 79 5.31 5.32 -34.20
CA THR A 79 4.54 4.13 -34.57
C THR A 79 4.76 3.84 -36.04
N TYR A 80 5.02 2.59 -36.36
CA TYR A 80 5.19 2.12 -37.73
C TYR A 80 4.24 0.95 -38.00
N SER A 81 3.38 1.10 -39.00
CA SER A 81 2.50 0.02 -39.48
C SER A 81 3.27 -0.87 -40.42
N VAL A 82 3.59 -2.08 -39.95
CA VAL A 82 4.30 -3.09 -40.75
C VAL A 82 3.39 -3.62 -41.86
N ASN A 83 2.11 -3.82 -41.54
CA ASN A 83 1.03 -4.20 -42.45
C ASN A 83 -0.32 -3.85 -41.79
N ASP A 84 -1.43 -4.28 -42.38
CA ASP A 84 -2.80 -3.99 -41.91
C ASP A 84 -3.10 -4.59 -40.51
N PHE A 85 -2.33 -5.58 -40.08
CA PHE A 85 -2.56 -6.31 -38.83
C PHE A 85 -1.49 -6.06 -37.77
N VAL A 86 -0.32 -5.56 -38.14
CA VAL A 86 0.81 -5.41 -37.24
C VAL A 86 1.33 -3.99 -37.27
N SER A 87 1.39 -3.37 -36.13
CA SER A 87 2.10 -2.12 -35.91
C SER A 87 3.10 -2.28 -34.74
N VAL A 88 4.25 -1.65 -34.88
CA VAL A 88 5.26 -1.57 -33.84
C VAL A 88 5.41 -0.12 -33.40
N TYR A 89 5.77 0.09 -32.15
CA TYR A 89 6.00 1.43 -31.64
C TYR A 89 7.17 1.44 -30.66
N GLY A 90 7.71 2.61 -30.45
CA GLY A 90 8.68 2.88 -29.40
C GLY A 90 8.61 4.33 -29.01
N GLY A 91 8.94 4.62 -27.77
CA GLY A 91 8.88 5.99 -27.28
C GLY A 91 9.49 6.18 -25.92
N VAL A 92 9.69 7.43 -25.58
CA VAL A 92 10.11 7.89 -24.26
C VAL A 92 9.07 8.85 -23.72
N SER A 93 8.72 8.72 -22.46
CA SER A 93 7.82 9.62 -21.76
C SER A 93 8.40 10.00 -20.39
N THR A 94 8.18 11.23 -19.97
CA THR A 94 8.50 11.69 -18.63
C THR A 94 7.23 11.98 -17.85
N GLY A 95 7.30 11.85 -16.54
CA GLY A 95 6.23 12.14 -15.59
C GLY A 95 6.76 12.92 -14.39
N PHE A 96 5.87 13.63 -13.75
CA PHE A 96 6.17 14.46 -12.61
C PHE A 96 5.07 14.33 -11.55
N LYS A 97 5.50 14.16 -10.29
CA LYS A 97 4.61 14.25 -9.13
C LYS A 97 5.12 15.37 -8.23
N ALA A 98 4.28 16.34 -7.97
CA ALA A 98 4.61 17.49 -7.15
C ALA A 98 5.04 17.11 -5.73
N SER A 99 5.72 18.02 -5.04
CA SER A 99 6.06 17.87 -3.63
C SER A 99 4.81 17.52 -2.80
N ALA A 100 4.98 16.63 -1.86
CA ALA A 100 3.94 16.19 -0.95
C ALA A 100 4.19 16.65 0.48
N TRP A 101 3.13 16.94 1.21
CA TRP A 101 3.19 17.39 2.58
C TRP A 101 2.52 16.39 3.51
N ASN A 102 3.21 16.02 4.59
CA ASN A 102 2.58 15.29 5.69
C ASN A 102 1.70 16.26 6.49
N ILE A 103 0.40 16.22 6.23
CA ILE A 103 -0.61 17.04 6.91
C ILE A 103 -1.21 16.36 8.15
N SER A 104 -0.83 15.12 8.42
CA SER A 104 -1.18 14.43 9.65
C SER A 104 -0.40 15.02 10.83
N ARG A 105 -0.57 14.43 12.01
CA ARG A 105 0.16 14.87 13.22
C ARG A 105 1.65 14.98 12.92
N ASP A 106 2.20 16.18 13.02
CA ASP A 106 3.63 16.41 12.95
C ASP A 106 4.24 16.13 14.32
N SER A 107 4.82 14.96 14.47
CA SER A 107 5.44 14.48 15.70
C SER A 107 6.96 14.72 15.75
N ARG A 108 7.50 15.51 14.81
CA ARG A 108 8.94 15.81 14.80
C ARG A 108 9.28 16.85 15.85
N PRO A 109 10.11 16.50 16.85
CA PRO A 109 10.56 17.44 17.85
C PRO A 109 11.58 18.43 17.28
N THR A 110 11.71 19.55 17.95
CA THR A 110 12.85 20.44 17.79
C THR A 110 14.12 19.81 18.35
N ALA A 111 15.30 20.32 18.04
CA ALA A 111 16.56 19.81 18.56
C ALA A 111 16.59 19.80 20.12
N SER A 112 16.05 20.84 20.75
CA SER A 112 15.98 20.91 22.22
C SER A 112 15.03 19.89 22.82
N GLU A 113 13.96 19.52 22.11
CA GLU A 113 13.03 18.46 22.56
C GLU A 113 13.66 17.08 22.42
N ILE A 114 14.47 16.83 21.38
CA ILE A 114 15.24 15.60 21.23
C ILE A 114 16.21 15.43 22.40
N ASP A 115 16.92 16.50 22.78
CA ASP A 115 17.84 16.47 23.93
C ASP A 115 17.09 16.17 25.23
N ALA A 116 15.89 16.76 25.40
CA ALA A 116 15.05 16.51 26.58
C ALA A 116 14.51 15.06 26.61
N LEU A 117 14.11 14.50 25.45
CA LEU A 117 13.68 13.10 25.32
C LEU A 117 14.81 12.14 25.65
N ALA A 118 16.01 12.41 25.11
CA ALA A 118 17.20 11.61 25.40
C ALA A 118 17.59 11.65 26.89
N ALA A 119 17.54 12.84 27.50
CA ALA A 119 17.79 13.01 28.93
C ALA A 119 16.75 12.29 29.82
N ALA A 120 15.51 12.16 29.34
CA ALA A 120 14.45 11.41 30.01
C ALA A 120 14.55 9.89 29.78
N GLY A 121 15.52 9.42 28.99
CA GLY A 121 15.66 8.01 28.64
C GLY A 121 14.55 7.50 27.70
N THR A 122 13.85 8.39 27.01
CA THR A 122 12.77 8.04 26.10
C THR A 122 13.34 7.71 24.71
N PRO A 123 12.99 6.56 24.12
CA PRO A 123 13.41 6.23 22.76
C PRO A 123 12.95 7.29 21.77
N VAL A 124 13.86 7.79 20.94
CA VAL A 124 13.55 8.72 19.85
C VAL A 124 13.28 7.89 18.60
N GLY A 125 12.02 7.70 18.25
CA GLY A 125 11.62 7.01 17.04
C GLY A 125 11.71 7.88 15.79
N ALA A 126 11.48 7.31 14.62
CA ALA A 126 11.54 8.02 13.34
C ALA A 126 10.58 9.22 13.28
N ASN A 127 9.41 9.12 13.90
CA ASN A 127 8.46 10.24 14.04
C ASN A 127 8.93 11.38 14.93
N THR A 128 10.02 11.18 15.65
CA THR A 128 10.63 12.18 16.51
C THR A 128 11.90 12.77 15.90
N THR A 129 12.18 12.54 14.63
CA THR A 129 13.33 13.11 13.95
C THR A 129 13.09 14.57 13.57
N VAL A 130 14.11 15.41 13.77
CA VAL A 130 14.13 16.80 13.28
C VAL A 130 14.28 16.79 11.76
N GLY A 131 13.59 17.68 11.06
CA GLY A 131 13.74 17.85 9.63
C GLY A 131 12.49 18.40 8.95
N THR A 132 12.49 18.38 7.65
CA THR A 132 11.33 18.76 6.86
C THR A 132 10.22 17.71 6.94
N ARG A 133 8.98 18.15 6.84
CA ARG A 133 7.80 17.29 6.79
C ARG A 133 7.19 17.21 5.40
N TYR A 134 7.95 17.51 4.39
CA TYR A 134 7.53 17.34 3.00
C TYR A 134 8.53 16.47 2.24
N ALA A 135 8.04 15.85 1.19
CA ALA A 135 8.86 15.21 0.19
C ALA A 135 9.02 16.12 -1.02
N ASN A 136 10.22 16.14 -1.60
CA ASN A 136 10.51 16.81 -2.86
C ASN A 136 9.68 16.21 -4.01
N PRO A 137 9.55 16.92 -5.13
CA PRO A 137 8.97 16.35 -6.33
C PRO A 137 9.68 15.07 -6.77
N GLU A 138 8.90 14.14 -7.31
CA GLU A 138 9.36 12.92 -7.91
C GLU A 138 9.29 13.04 -9.44
N LYS A 139 10.25 12.48 -10.15
CA LYS A 139 10.31 12.45 -11.61
C LYS A 139 10.39 11.02 -12.09
N ALA A 140 9.66 10.73 -13.15
CA ALA A 140 9.69 9.44 -13.81
C ALA A 140 10.13 9.59 -15.27
N GLU A 141 10.89 8.62 -15.75
CA GLU A 141 11.14 8.41 -17.17
C GLU A 141 10.79 6.96 -17.51
N VAL A 142 10.13 6.77 -18.66
CA VAL A 142 9.77 5.45 -19.17
C VAL A 142 10.20 5.35 -20.62
N LEU A 143 11.01 4.37 -20.93
CA LEU A 143 11.32 3.91 -22.27
C LEU A 143 10.49 2.67 -22.57
N GLU A 144 9.71 2.69 -23.66
CA GLU A 144 8.81 1.60 -24.02
C GLU A 144 8.94 1.22 -25.49
N PHE A 145 8.96 -0.08 -25.79
CA PHE A 145 8.84 -0.62 -27.13
C PHE A 145 7.77 -1.71 -27.15
N GLY A 146 6.95 -1.69 -28.18
CA GLY A 146 5.87 -2.66 -28.25
C GLY A 146 5.37 -2.95 -29.65
N ALA A 147 4.49 -3.94 -29.71
CA ALA A 147 3.78 -4.33 -30.91
C ALA A 147 2.29 -4.48 -30.63
N LYS A 148 1.48 -4.07 -31.59
CA LYS A 148 0.02 -4.29 -31.62
C LYS A 148 -0.29 -5.18 -32.80
N ILE A 149 -0.90 -6.33 -32.52
CA ILE A 149 -1.14 -7.39 -33.50
C ILE A 149 -2.64 -7.64 -33.56
N GLY A 150 -3.25 -7.30 -34.70
CA GLY A 150 -4.63 -7.67 -35.01
C GLY A 150 -4.72 -9.14 -35.35
N LEU A 151 -5.63 -9.84 -34.70
CA LEU A 151 -5.96 -11.24 -34.93
C LEU A 151 -7.29 -11.33 -35.66
N PRO A 152 -7.63 -12.45 -36.34
CA PRO A 152 -8.91 -12.59 -37.02
C PRO A 152 -10.17 -12.34 -36.16
N SER A 153 -10.03 -12.60 -34.85
CA SER A 153 -11.11 -12.44 -33.88
C SER A 153 -10.72 -11.70 -32.62
N GLY A 154 -9.72 -10.80 -32.71
CA GLY A 154 -9.23 -10.08 -31.51
C GLY A 154 -7.93 -9.33 -31.75
N TYR A 155 -7.16 -9.18 -30.67
CA TYR A 155 -5.85 -8.53 -30.75
C TYR A 155 -4.89 -9.07 -29.66
N LEU A 156 -3.61 -8.88 -29.91
CA LEU A 156 -2.53 -9.08 -28.97
C LEU A 156 -1.66 -7.82 -28.94
N ASN A 157 -1.49 -7.23 -27.78
CA ASN A 157 -0.52 -6.18 -27.53
C ASN A 157 0.63 -6.78 -26.69
N ILE A 158 1.87 -6.38 -27.00
CA ILE A 158 3.06 -6.76 -26.21
C ILE A 158 3.92 -5.51 -26.08
N ALA A 159 4.44 -5.27 -24.89
CA ALA A 159 5.43 -4.22 -24.67
C ALA A 159 6.55 -4.71 -23.77
N ILE A 160 7.73 -4.14 -23.97
CA ILE A 160 8.86 -4.16 -23.05
C ILE A 160 9.10 -2.73 -22.60
N PHE A 161 9.44 -2.54 -21.34
CA PHE A 161 9.64 -1.22 -20.77
C PHE A 161 10.83 -1.21 -19.82
N ASP A 162 11.39 -0.04 -19.67
CA ASP A 162 12.35 0.34 -18.65
C ASP A 162 11.88 1.65 -18.03
N GLN A 163 11.70 1.67 -16.71
CA GLN A 163 11.19 2.80 -15.96
C GLN A 163 12.16 3.15 -14.85
N GLU A 164 12.47 4.42 -14.73
CA GLU A 164 13.22 4.99 -13.61
C GLU A 164 12.39 6.10 -12.94
N ILE A 165 12.40 6.12 -11.61
CA ILE A 165 11.77 7.15 -10.78
C ILE A 165 12.82 7.74 -9.86
N GLU A 166 13.17 9.01 -10.08
CA GLU A 166 14.06 9.79 -9.22
C GLU A 166 13.28 10.46 -8.09
N ASP A 167 13.91 10.56 -6.94
CA ASP A 167 13.32 11.17 -5.73
C ASP A 167 11.98 10.53 -5.33
N PHE A 168 11.84 9.22 -5.49
CA PHE A 168 10.62 8.47 -5.21
C PHE A 168 10.05 8.80 -3.83
N GLN A 169 8.79 9.23 -3.76
CA GLN A 169 8.12 9.62 -2.52
C GLN A 169 7.60 8.40 -1.78
N THR A 170 8.09 8.16 -0.60
CA THR A 170 7.64 7.09 0.29
C THR A 170 6.90 7.63 1.49
N ASN A 171 5.98 6.83 2.04
CA ASN A 171 5.21 7.17 3.24
C ASN A 171 5.11 5.93 4.13
N THR A 172 6.10 5.76 5.00
CA THR A 172 6.27 4.57 5.83
C THR A 172 5.69 4.75 7.22
N PHE A 173 4.87 3.81 7.68
CA PHE A 173 4.36 3.80 9.06
C PHE A 173 5.43 3.28 10.03
N VAL A 174 5.69 4.04 11.09
CA VAL A 174 6.74 3.76 12.08
C VAL A 174 6.18 3.61 13.51
N GLY A 175 5.04 2.95 13.63
CA GLY A 175 4.44 2.61 14.92
C GLY A 175 3.60 3.72 15.57
N THR A 176 3.94 4.98 15.41
CA THR A 176 3.19 6.13 15.97
C THR A 176 2.69 7.12 14.94
N GLY A 177 3.10 6.97 13.68
CA GLY A 177 2.69 7.85 12.57
C GLY A 177 3.44 7.49 11.29
N PHE A 178 3.27 8.33 10.28
CA PHE A 178 3.91 8.14 8.98
C PHE A 178 5.10 9.08 8.81
N VAL A 179 6.18 8.57 8.28
CA VAL A 179 7.34 9.34 7.81
C VAL A 179 7.25 9.49 6.30
N LEU A 180 7.16 10.73 5.85
CA LEU A 180 7.24 11.08 4.44
C LEU A 180 8.71 11.39 4.10
N ALA A 181 9.23 10.72 3.09
CA ALA A 181 10.60 10.85 2.64
C ALA A 181 10.70 10.69 1.11
N ASN A 182 11.85 11.02 0.55
CA ASN A 182 12.21 10.62 -0.79
C ASN A 182 13.22 9.46 -0.72
N ALA A 183 12.98 8.39 -1.46
CA ALA A 183 14.03 7.46 -1.86
C ALA A 183 14.93 8.17 -2.91
N GLY A 184 16.16 7.74 -3.07
CA GLY A 184 17.03 8.30 -4.09
C GLY A 184 16.50 7.99 -5.48
N SER A 185 16.38 6.71 -5.83
CA SER A 185 15.79 6.25 -7.08
C SER A 185 15.23 4.83 -6.96
N GLN A 186 14.26 4.56 -7.82
CA GLN A 186 13.69 3.24 -8.03
C GLN A 186 13.62 2.97 -9.52
N SER A 187 14.03 1.80 -9.95
CA SER A 187 13.84 1.34 -11.32
C SER A 187 12.97 0.10 -11.40
N SER A 188 12.44 -0.14 -12.57
CA SER A 188 11.69 -1.35 -12.90
C SER A 188 11.73 -1.58 -14.38
N ASP A 189 12.34 -2.65 -14.81
CA ASP A 189 12.26 -3.13 -16.19
C ASP A 189 11.36 -4.35 -16.29
N GLY A 190 10.79 -4.58 -17.47
CA GLY A 190 9.88 -5.69 -17.61
C GLY A 190 9.20 -5.79 -18.96
N TYR A 191 8.22 -6.66 -19.01
CA TYR A 191 7.35 -6.80 -20.17
C TYR A 191 5.90 -7.02 -19.76
N GLU A 192 5.01 -6.61 -20.65
CA GLU A 192 3.58 -6.81 -20.50
C GLU A 192 2.95 -7.33 -21.79
N PHE A 193 1.84 -8.02 -21.65
CA PHE A 193 1.01 -8.40 -22.78
C PHE A 193 -0.48 -8.30 -22.44
N ASP A 194 -1.27 -8.11 -23.48
CA ASP A 194 -2.73 -8.09 -23.40
C ASP A 194 -3.31 -8.79 -24.63
N LEU A 195 -3.94 -9.93 -24.42
CA LEU A 195 -4.63 -10.73 -25.41
C LEU A 195 -6.14 -10.69 -25.18
N VAL A 196 -6.88 -10.22 -26.15
CA VAL A 196 -8.35 -10.31 -26.17
C VAL A 196 -8.78 -10.94 -27.49
N MET A 197 -9.58 -11.99 -27.42
CA MET A 197 -10.07 -12.66 -28.63
C MET A 197 -11.40 -13.39 -28.40
N SER A 198 -12.19 -13.49 -29.48
CA SER A 198 -13.40 -14.30 -29.54
C SER A 198 -13.19 -15.41 -30.58
N PRO A 199 -12.57 -16.57 -30.21
CA PRO A 199 -12.25 -17.62 -31.17
C PRO A 199 -13.47 -18.27 -31.82
N THR A 200 -14.61 -18.13 -31.18
CA THR A 200 -15.94 -18.51 -31.73
C THR A 200 -16.98 -17.47 -31.32
N ASP A 201 -18.15 -17.51 -31.94
CA ASP A 201 -19.27 -16.62 -31.56
C ASP A 201 -19.77 -16.80 -30.14
N SER A 202 -19.38 -17.89 -29.50
CA SER A 202 -19.79 -18.24 -28.13
C SER A 202 -18.71 -18.10 -27.07
N ILE A 203 -17.44 -17.86 -27.43
CA ILE A 203 -16.33 -17.85 -26.49
C ILE A 203 -15.55 -16.55 -26.60
N ASP A 204 -15.45 -15.84 -25.48
CA ASP A 204 -14.58 -14.70 -25.33
C ASP A 204 -13.46 -15.03 -24.34
N LEU A 205 -12.23 -14.69 -24.72
CA LEU A 205 -11.01 -14.86 -23.90
C LEU A 205 -10.36 -13.51 -23.68
N ALA A 206 -9.92 -13.25 -22.46
CA ALA A 206 -9.03 -12.15 -22.15
C ALA A 206 -7.94 -12.64 -21.20
N ILE A 207 -6.68 -12.37 -21.55
CA ILE A 207 -5.51 -12.70 -20.73
C ILE A 207 -4.54 -11.53 -20.80
N SER A 208 -4.19 -10.98 -19.65
CA SER A 208 -3.15 -9.96 -19.53
C SER A 208 -2.12 -10.37 -18.49
N GLY A 209 -0.88 -9.99 -18.74
CA GLY A 209 0.24 -10.27 -17.84
C GLY A 209 1.18 -9.09 -17.77
N LEU A 210 1.70 -8.84 -16.58
CA LEU A 210 2.78 -7.91 -16.29
C LEU A 210 3.87 -8.68 -15.54
N PHE A 211 5.09 -8.56 -16.00
CA PHE A 211 6.29 -9.18 -15.43
C PHE A 211 7.36 -8.10 -15.33
N MET A 212 7.83 -7.83 -14.13
CA MET A 212 8.76 -6.73 -13.89
C MET A 212 9.74 -7.06 -12.76
N ASP A 213 10.86 -6.36 -12.74
CA ASP A 213 11.91 -6.48 -11.73
C ASP A 213 12.09 -5.12 -11.01
N PRO A 214 11.27 -4.82 -9.99
CA PRO A 214 11.33 -3.55 -9.28
C PRO A 214 12.43 -3.55 -8.22
N ILE A 215 13.24 -2.49 -8.15
CA ILE A 215 14.34 -2.35 -7.20
C ILE A 215 14.50 -0.91 -6.74
N TYR A 216 14.88 -0.71 -5.47
CA TYR A 216 15.42 0.56 -5.01
C TYR A 216 16.88 0.68 -5.41
N ASP A 217 17.21 1.48 -6.42
CA ASP A 217 18.60 1.73 -6.82
C ASP A 217 19.35 2.53 -5.76
N SER A 218 18.64 3.41 -5.07
CA SER A 218 19.15 4.20 -3.95
C SER A 218 18.04 4.55 -2.97
N TYR A 219 18.14 4.10 -1.72
CA TYR A 219 17.22 4.50 -0.65
C TYR A 219 17.91 4.49 0.72
N VAL A 220 18.90 5.36 0.91
CA VAL A 220 19.73 5.45 2.11
C VAL A 220 18.98 6.03 3.32
N GLY A 221 17.98 6.88 3.08
CA GLY A 221 17.23 7.62 4.11
C GLY A 221 15.91 6.99 4.55
N ALA A 222 15.69 5.70 4.32
CA ALA A 222 14.45 5.04 4.74
C ALA A 222 14.32 4.98 6.28
N ALA A 223 13.08 4.94 6.77
CA ALA A 223 12.80 4.77 8.19
C ALA A 223 13.37 3.46 8.75
N ALA A 224 13.56 2.46 7.93
CA ALA A 224 14.13 1.16 8.26
C ALA A 224 15.67 1.08 8.12
N GLY A 225 16.33 2.18 7.74
CA GLY A 225 17.76 2.21 7.42
C GLY A 225 18.02 2.31 5.92
N ASP A 226 19.13 1.73 5.45
CA ASP A 226 19.46 1.72 4.02
C ASP A 226 18.76 0.54 3.33
N LEU A 227 17.85 0.85 2.41
CA LEU A 227 17.09 -0.11 1.62
C LEU A 227 17.60 -0.22 0.17
N THR A 228 18.74 0.38 -0.15
CA THR A 228 19.37 0.31 -1.47
C THR A 228 19.57 -1.16 -1.89
N GLY A 229 19.15 -1.49 -3.10
CA GLY A 229 19.24 -2.84 -3.65
C GLY A 229 18.15 -3.81 -3.16
N THR A 230 17.14 -3.35 -2.45
CA THR A 230 16.00 -4.19 -2.02
C THR A 230 14.80 -4.00 -2.93
N VAL A 231 13.94 -5.02 -2.96
CA VAL A 231 12.65 -4.97 -3.68
C VAL A 231 11.64 -4.14 -2.87
N PRO A 232 10.94 -3.19 -3.48
CA PRO A 232 9.89 -2.42 -2.83
C PRO A 232 8.75 -3.31 -2.30
N SER A 233 8.25 -3.01 -1.11
CA SER A 233 7.13 -3.77 -0.54
C SER A 233 5.83 -3.54 -1.32
N ASN A 234 4.92 -4.53 -1.26
CA ASN A 234 3.61 -4.52 -1.88
C ASN A 234 3.59 -4.46 -3.42
N ILE A 235 4.73 -4.65 -4.07
CA ILE A 235 4.85 -4.72 -5.53
C ILE A 235 5.18 -6.16 -5.91
N PRO A 236 4.26 -6.91 -6.55
CA PRO A 236 4.56 -8.23 -7.07
C PRO A 236 5.35 -8.13 -8.36
N GLU A 237 6.30 -9.04 -8.58
CA GLU A 237 7.06 -9.14 -9.83
C GLU A 237 6.20 -9.64 -10.98
N ASP A 238 5.28 -10.58 -10.71
CA ASP A 238 4.41 -11.17 -11.71
C ASP A 238 2.94 -10.93 -11.36
N THR A 239 2.15 -10.51 -12.35
CA THR A 239 0.69 -10.43 -12.25
C THR A 239 0.06 -10.94 -13.53
N ILE A 240 -0.88 -11.89 -13.42
CA ILE A 240 -1.64 -12.44 -14.55
C ILE A 240 -3.12 -12.34 -14.24
N SER A 241 -3.87 -11.71 -15.13
CA SER A 241 -5.32 -11.69 -15.11
C SER A 241 -5.85 -12.45 -16.31
N SER A 242 -6.74 -13.41 -16.10
CA SER A 242 -7.35 -14.17 -17.17
C SER A 242 -8.85 -14.33 -17.01
N SER A 243 -9.57 -14.38 -18.10
CA SER A 243 -10.99 -14.71 -18.08
C SER A 243 -11.42 -15.44 -19.34
N ILE A 244 -12.39 -16.33 -19.17
CA ILE A 244 -13.12 -16.97 -20.24
C ILE A 244 -14.61 -16.74 -20.02
N THR A 245 -15.32 -16.33 -21.06
CA THR A 245 -16.76 -16.21 -21.06
C THR A 245 -17.33 -17.13 -22.13
N TYR A 246 -18.24 -18.00 -21.75
CA TYR A 246 -19.01 -18.82 -22.66
C TYR A 246 -20.43 -18.27 -22.74
N ASN A 247 -20.82 -17.80 -23.92
CA ASN A 247 -22.13 -17.24 -24.24
C ASN A 247 -23.02 -18.34 -24.87
N PHE A 248 -24.24 -18.47 -24.39
CA PHE A 248 -25.19 -19.46 -24.87
C PHE A 248 -26.63 -18.96 -24.70
N ASN A 249 -27.58 -19.57 -25.44
CA ASN A 249 -28.98 -19.26 -25.25
C ASN A 249 -29.71 -20.43 -24.59
N MET A 250 -30.48 -20.15 -23.55
CA MET A 250 -31.28 -21.14 -22.81
C MET A 250 -32.73 -20.69 -22.71
N ASN A 251 -33.63 -21.31 -23.49
CA ASN A 251 -35.06 -21.00 -23.50
C ASN A 251 -35.37 -19.51 -23.74
N ASN A 252 -34.73 -18.90 -24.72
CA ASN A 252 -34.80 -17.48 -25.07
C ASN A 252 -34.28 -16.53 -23.97
N TRP A 253 -33.41 -16.99 -23.09
CA TRP A 253 -32.60 -16.18 -22.24
C TRP A 253 -31.21 -16.12 -22.83
N ASP A 254 -30.69 -14.92 -23.06
CA ASP A 254 -29.28 -14.73 -23.34
C ASP A 254 -28.49 -14.99 -22.07
N SER A 255 -27.58 -15.94 -22.16
CA SER A 255 -26.94 -16.51 -20.96
C SER A 255 -25.44 -16.56 -21.16
N TYR A 256 -24.70 -16.44 -20.06
CA TYR A 256 -23.26 -16.58 -20.10
C TYR A 256 -22.72 -17.23 -18.82
N LEU A 257 -21.65 -17.96 -18.97
CA LEU A 257 -20.79 -18.40 -17.87
C LEU A 257 -19.43 -17.73 -18.02
N ARG A 258 -19.05 -16.91 -17.05
CA ARG A 258 -17.72 -16.29 -16.96
C ARG A 258 -16.93 -16.88 -15.81
N ILE A 259 -15.71 -17.29 -16.08
CA ILE A 259 -14.72 -17.65 -15.09
C ILE A 259 -13.58 -16.64 -15.21
N SER A 260 -13.10 -16.11 -14.11
CA SER A 260 -11.95 -15.20 -14.06
C SER A 260 -10.97 -15.61 -12.98
N HIS A 261 -9.71 -15.46 -13.28
CA HIS A 261 -8.59 -15.80 -12.43
C HIS A 261 -7.64 -14.62 -12.33
N LEU A 262 -7.20 -14.31 -11.12
CA LEU A 262 -6.17 -13.31 -10.86
C LEU A 262 -5.06 -13.97 -10.05
N TYR A 263 -3.89 -14.01 -10.64
CA TYR A 263 -2.65 -14.46 -10.01
C TYR A 263 -1.71 -13.27 -9.80
N SER A 264 -1.05 -13.24 -8.66
CA SER A 264 0.04 -12.32 -8.36
C SER A 264 1.11 -13.09 -7.58
N SER A 265 2.36 -12.95 -7.96
CA SER A 265 3.50 -13.53 -7.25
C SER A 265 3.61 -12.99 -5.82
N GLU A 266 4.50 -13.58 -5.05
CA GLU A 266 4.78 -13.13 -3.69
C GLU A 266 5.33 -11.70 -3.68
N ALA A 267 4.76 -10.85 -2.83
CA ALA A 267 5.25 -9.50 -2.57
C ALA A 267 5.43 -9.30 -1.08
N PHE A 268 6.50 -8.66 -0.65
CA PHE A 268 6.72 -8.31 0.75
C PHE A 268 5.58 -7.43 1.27
N LEU A 269 5.14 -7.71 2.50
CA LEU A 269 4.09 -6.91 3.15
C LEU A 269 4.64 -5.65 3.82
N LEU A 270 5.89 -5.70 4.26
CA LEU A 270 6.52 -4.63 5.03
C LEU A 270 7.83 -4.19 4.36
N GLU A 271 8.05 -2.88 4.34
CA GLU A 271 9.27 -2.28 3.82
C GLU A 271 10.48 -2.50 4.74
N ASN A 272 10.27 -2.60 6.07
CA ASN A 272 11.34 -2.86 7.02
C ASN A 272 11.76 -4.33 6.99
N PRO A 273 13.00 -4.68 6.58
CA PRO A 273 13.43 -6.08 6.45
C PRO A 273 13.40 -6.87 7.78
N ALA A 274 13.65 -6.21 8.91
CA ALA A 274 13.59 -6.86 10.21
C ALA A 274 12.15 -7.24 10.60
N HIS A 275 11.20 -6.36 10.34
CA HIS A 275 9.77 -6.63 10.56
C HIS A 275 9.24 -7.69 9.58
N GLN A 276 9.66 -7.60 8.32
CA GLN A 276 9.34 -8.57 7.29
C GLN A 276 9.79 -9.99 7.70
N ALA A 277 11.05 -10.13 8.16
CA ALA A 277 11.58 -11.41 8.62
C ALA A 277 10.79 -12.00 9.82
N ILE A 278 10.26 -11.15 10.71
CA ILE A 278 9.40 -11.61 11.81
C ILE A 278 8.07 -12.16 11.25
N LEU A 279 7.43 -11.48 10.29
CA LEU A 279 6.21 -11.97 9.67
C LEU A 279 6.44 -13.29 8.91
N GLU A 280 7.53 -13.40 8.17
CA GLU A 280 7.92 -14.63 7.47
C GLU A 280 8.09 -15.80 8.43
N SER A 281 8.75 -15.57 9.56
CA SER A 281 8.91 -16.61 10.60
C SER A 281 7.59 -17.11 11.18
N ARG A 282 6.51 -16.35 11.01
CA ARG A 282 5.14 -16.70 11.43
C ARG A 282 4.28 -17.26 10.29
N GLY A 283 4.84 -17.41 9.08
CA GLY A 283 4.15 -17.92 7.91
C GLY A 283 3.23 -16.93 7.20
N ASN A 284 3.35 -15.62 7.47
CA ASN A 284 2.48 -14.57 6.95
C ASN A 284 3.27 -13.42 6.28
N GLY A 285 4.49 -13.67 5.83
CA GLY A 285 5.40 -12.62 5.33
C GLY A 285 5.04 -12.06 3.96
N PHE A 286 4.23 -12.75 3.18
CA PHE A 286 4.01 -12.41 1.78
C PHE A 286 2.53 -12.19 1.48
N ARG A 287 2.27 -11.23 0.59
CA ARG A 287 1.03 -11.16 -0.16
C ARG A 287 1.21 -11.94 -1.44
N LYS A 288 0.48 -13.02 -1.59
CA LYS A 288 0.39 -13.82 -2.81
C LYS A 288 -1.07 -14.00 -3.14
N GLN A 289 -1.46 -13.77 -4.37
CA GLN A 289 -2.85 -13.87 -4.78
C GLN A 289 -3.03 -14.93 -5.86
N ASP A 290 -4.00 -15.79 -5.66
CA ASP A 290 -4.40 -16.84 -6.61
C ASP A 290 -5.91 -17.00 -6.55
N THR A 291 -6.66 -15.99 -7.01
CA THR A 291 -8.10 -15.86 -6.76
C THR A 291 -8.91 -16.27 -7.98
N LEU A 292 -9.81 -17.24 -7.81
CA LEU A 292 -10.74 -17.69 -8.84
C LEU A 292 -12.17 -17.20 -8.55
N ASN A 293 -12.84 -16.69 -9.57
CA ASN A 293 -14.22 -16.22 -9.50
C ASN A 293 -15.05 -16.80 -10.65
N PHE A 294 -16.37 -16.90 -10.46
CA PHE A 294 -17.32 -17.22 -11.53
C PHE A 294 -18.55 -16.34 -11.49
N THR A 295 -19.20 -16.21 -12.65
CA THR A 295 -20.53 -15.62 -12.78
C THR A 295 -21.31 -16.38 -13.84
N LEU A 296 -22.49 -16.85 -13.47
CA LEU A 296 -23.49 -17.41 -14.39
C LEU A 296 -24.64 -16.40 -14.51
N GLY A 297 -24.80 -15.80 -15.68
CA GLY A 297 -25.76 -14.74 -15.94
C GLY A 297 -26.84 -15.17 -16.92
N PHE A 298 -28.04 -14.60 -16.77
CA PHE A 298 -29.21 -14.81 -17.60
C PHE A 298 -29.89 -13.47 -17.82
N GLN A 299 -30.18 -13.13 -19.07
CA GLN A 299 -30.86 -11.88 -19.43
C GLN A 299 -32.01 -12.17 -20.39
N LYS A 300 -33.13 -11.57 -20.12
CA LYS A 300 -34.28 -11.56 -21.02
C LYS A 300 -35.06 -10.29 -20.81
N ASP A 301 -35.32 -9.56 -21.92
CA ASP A 301 -36.02 -8.29 -21.93
C ASP A 301 -35.39 -7.35 -20.83
N ASP A 302 -36.18 -6.85 -19.92
CA ASP A 302 -35.79 -5.93 -18.88
C ASP A 302 -35.26 -6.63 -17.60
N ILE A 303 -35.13 -7.97 -17.60
CA ILE A 303 -34.70 -8.75 -16.42
C ILE A 303 -33.32 -9.33 -16.66
N SER A 304 -32.41 -9.10 -15.70
CA SER A 304 -31.16 -9.86 -15.61
C SER A 304 -30.98 -10.50 -14.23
N ILE A 305 -30.54 -11.76 -14.25
CA ILE A 305 -30.28 -12.55 -13.04
C ILE A 305 -28.84 -13.06 -13.15
N SER A 306 -28.06 -12.91 -12.10
CA SER A 306 -26.75 -13.55 -12.04
C SER A 306 -26.53 -14.28 -10.72
N VAL A 307 -25.93 -15.46 -10.82
CA VAL A 307 -25.39 -16.23 -9.71
C VAL A 307 -23.87 -16.11 -9.78
N TRP A 308 -23.24 -15.71 -8.70
CA TRP A 308 -21.82 -15.49 -8.71
C TRP A 308 -21.14 -16.07 -7.48
N GLY A 309 -19.86 -16.42 -7.63
CA GLY A 309 -18.96 -16.77 -6.56
C GLY A 309 -17.65 -16.01 -6.72
N LYS A 310 -17.17 -15.44 -5.64
CA LYS A 310 -15.87 -14.76 -5.54
C LYS A 310 -14.97 -15.54 -4.62
N ASN A 311 -13.68 -15.59 -4.99
CA ASN A 311 -12.67 -16.36 -4.26
C ASN A 311 -13.12 -17.80 -3.98
N ILE A 312 -13.58 -18.51 -5.03
CA ILE A 312 -14.20 -19.83 -4.87
C ILE A 312 -13.20 -20.93 -4.49
N ASN A 313 -11.94 -20.71 -4.76
CA ASN A 313 -10.84 -21.59 -4.34
C ASN A 313 -10.36 -21.32 -2.90
N ASP A 314 -10.99 -20.36 -2.19
CA ASP A 314 -10.73 -20.03 -0.78
C ASP A 314 -9.28 -19.60 -0.53
N ASP A 315 -8.75 -18.78 -1.45
CA ASP A 315 -7.42 -18.23 -1.33
C ASP A 315 -7.34 -17.26 -0.14
N GLU A 316 -6.43 -17.49 0.80
CA GLU A 316 -6.27 -16.71 2.02
C GLU A 316 -4.87 -16.07 2.06
N TYR A 317 -4.83 -14.75 2.11
CA TYR A 317 -3.61 -13.97 2.23
C TYR A 317 -3.85 -12.65 2.96
N LEU A 318 -2.78 -12.02 3.44
CA LEU A 318 -2.84 -10.66 3.96
C LEU A 318 -2.73 -9.66 2.81
N THR A 319 -3.67 -8.73 2.75
CA THR A 319 -3.62 -7.61 1.78
C THR A 319 -2.63 -6.53 2.21
N SER A 320 -2.45 -6.36 3.52
CA SER A 320 -1.47 -5.47 4.13
C SER A 320 -1.19 -5.86 5.58
N ALA A 321 -0.05 -5.43 6.09
CA ALA A 321 0.31 -5.56 7.50
C ALA A 321 1.04 -4.30 7.97
N PHE A 322 1.02 -4.05 9.28
CA PHE A 322 1.81 -2.99 9.90
C PHE A 322 2.07 -3.29 11.38
N VAL A 323 3.10 -2.66 11.92
CA VAL A 323 3.47 -2.78 13.33
C VAL A 323 2.36 -2.21 14.21
N ALA A 324 2.04 -2.88 15.29
CA ALA A 324 1.03 -2.42 16.24
C ALA A 324 1.44 -1.07 16.84
N VAL A 325 0.47 -0.15 16.93
CA VAL A 325 0.68 1.18 17.49
C VAL A 325 1.18 1.06 18.93
N ALA A 326 2.25 1.78 19.23
CA ALA A 326 2.87 1.83 20.56
C ALA A 326 3.47 0.50 21.06
N ASP A 327 3.63 -0.52 20.23
CA ASP A 327 4.47 -1.66 20.59
C ASP A 327 5.96 -1.30 20.44
N LEU A 328 6.60 -0.95 21.56
CA LEU A 328 8.01 -0.57 21.59
C LEU A 328 8.94 -1.74 21.26
N SER A 329 8.47 -2.97 21.33
CA SER A 329 9.23 -4.16 20.91
C SER A 329 9.19 -4.39 19.40
N GLU A 330 8.27 -3.73 18.70
CA GLU A 330 8.04 -3.86 17.26
C GLU A 330 7.84 -5.31 16.79
N THR A 331 7.29 -6.14 17.66
CA THR A 331 7.08 -7.57 17.40
C THR A 331 5.60 -7.93 17.20
N THR A 332 4.67 -7.01 17.48
CA THR A 332 3.24 -7.20 17.28
C THR A 332 2.80 -6.56 15.99
N PHE A 333 2.05 -7.28 15.17
CA PHE A 333 1.57 -6.81 13.87
C PHE A 333 0.05 -6.91 13.77
N PHE A 334 -0.56 -5.93 13.12
CA PHE A 334 -1.91 -6.03 12.58
C PHE A 334 -1.84 -6.45 11.13
N GLY A 335 -2.64 -7.43 10.74
CA GLY A 335 -2.78 -7.88 9.37
C GLY A 335 -4.24 -7.75 8.91
N TYR A 336 -4.44 -7.36 7.67
CA TYR A 336 -5.75 -7.31 7.03
C TYR A 336 -5.87 -8.46 6.03
N PRO A 337 -6.74 -9.45 6.28
CA PRO A 337 -6.96 -10.54 5.34
C PRO A 337 -7.70 -10.03 4.09
N ASN A 338 -7.55 -10.75 2.99
CA ASN A 338 -8.37 -10.58 1.80
C ASN A 338 -9.85 -10.94 2.07
N ALA A 339 -10.70 -10.66 1.08
CA ALA A 339 -12.11 -11.08 1.15
C ALA A 339 -12.22 -12.60 1.08
N TYR A 340 -12.90 -13.17 2.04
CA TYR A 340 -13.20 -14.60 2.07
C TYR A 340 -14.09 -15.03 0.91
N LYS A 341 -14.17 -16.33 0.69
CA LYS A 341 -15.08 -16.95 -0.26
C LYS A 341 -16.53 -16.47 -0.05
N THR A 342 -17.12 -15.93 -1.09
CA THR A 342 -18.50 -15.42 -1.06
C THR A 342 -19.29 -15.87 -2.28
N TYR A 343 -20.59 -16.06 -2.09
CA TYR A 343 -21.53 -16.37 -3.15
C TYR A 343 -22.75 -15.47 -3.07
N GLY A 344 -23.36 -15.19 -4.19
CA GLY A 344 -24.55 -14.36 -4.21
C GLY A 344 -25.40 -14.52 -5.47
N VAL A 345 -26.57 -13.92 -5.38
CA VAL A 345 -27.51 -13.77 -6.50
C VAL A 345 -27.82 -12.28 -6.65
N THR A 346 -27.76 -11.78 -7.87
CA THR A 346 -28.15 -10.42 -8.20
C THR A 346 -29.32 -10.47 -9.18
N LEU A 347 -30.36 -9.73 -8.88
CA LEU A 347 -31.50 -9.49 -9.77
C LEU A 347 -31.56 -8.01 -10.12
N ASN A 348 -31.56 -7.70 -11.42
CA ASN A 348 -31.80 -6.36 -11.92
C ASN A 348 -33.06 -6.34 -12.79
N TYR A 349 -33.82 -5.28 -12.63
CA TYR A 349 -35.00 -4.98 -13.47
C TYR A 349 -34.91 -3.53 -13.94
N SER A 350 -34.96 -3.35 -15.26
CA SER A 350 -35.00 -2.04 -15.91
C SER A 350 -36.44 -1.67 -16.19
N PHE A 351 -36.89 -0.47 -15.87
CA PHE A 351 -38.27 0.00 -16.05
C PHE A 351 -38.31 1.38 -16.74
#